data_74ba117b5b0e97c270572f35ecd2e388
#
_entry.id   74ba117b5b0e97c270572f35ecd2e388
#
_cell.length_a   1.000
_cell.length_b   1.000
_cell.length_c   1.000
_cell.angle_alpha   90.00
_cell.angle_beta   90.00
_cell.angle_gamma   90.00
#
_symmetry.space_group_name_H-M   'P 1'
#
loop_
_entity.id
_entity.type
_entity.pdbx_description
1 polymer ?
#
loop_
_entity_poly.entity_id
_entity_poly.type
_entity_poly.pdbx_seq_one_letter_code
_entity_poly.pdbx_strand_id
1 'polypeptide(L)'
;MKKIAIAAATGNIGSSVARQIASHGATPLLLGQNLKRLDDLYISEGVSIVADISNTEQVIAATEGAEALFWVVPPVLNVSSLHEWYQKVTDAGVAAVIQNKINRVVLVSSLGASSSPNLGTVSYCGDMEAAFDKLDANVLALRPGYFLENFILQAKDIREKGIFTFPYDSDHDIPFISSDDIAEAASRYLLGETWAGHWKLNLMGPENITLAQAASRLSAMMGKSVKYVQQSGEEVKAQLSSWGTSERVQQELMDLFSALGDSNGPYATPRTIEATTATTFEQFLERKFLSSL
;
A
#
# COMPACT_ATOMS: atom_id res chain seq x y z
N MET A 1 1.28 -27.52 -6.88
CA MET A 1 0.72 -26.42 -6.03
C MET A 1 0.75 -25.15 -6.85
N LYS A 2 -0.31 -24.34 -6.74
CA LYS A 2 -0.41 -23.05 -7.44
C LYS A 2 0.72 -22.12 -6.99
N LYS A 3 1.50 -21.60 -7.93
CA LYS A 3 2.57 -20.64 -7.64
C LYS A 3 2.04 -19.22 -7.80
N ILE A 4 2.28 -18.38 -6.82
CA ILE A 4 1.81 -16.97 -6.80
C ILE A 4 3.01 -16.08 -6.52
N ALA A 5 3.36 -15.23 -7.48
CA ALA A 5 4.44 -14.28 -7.32
C ALA A 5 3.97 -13.06 -6.48
N ILE A 6 4.81 -12.61 -5.54
CA ILE A 6 4.48 -11.56 -4.59
C ILE A 6 5.56 -10.49 -4.64
N ALA A 7 5.25 -9.36 -5.26
CA ALA A 7 6.13 -8.19 -5.25
C ALA A 7 6.22 -7.57 -3.85
N ALA A 8 7.38 -6.99 -3.53
CA ALA A 8 7.66 -6.38 -2.23
C ALA A 8 7.28 -7.26 -1.03
N ALA A 9 7.63 -8.55 -1.10
CA ALA A 9 7.23 -9.57 -0.13
C ALA A 9 7.65 -9.28 1.33
N THR A 10 8.66 -8.44 1.54
CA THR A 10 9.10 -8.02 2.90
C THR A 10 8.35 -6.80 3.45
N GLY A 11 7.42 -6.23 2.69
CA GLY A 11 6.56 -5.12 3.13
C GLY A 11 5.37 -5.58 3.95
N ASN A 12 4.65 -4.64 4.56
CA ASN A 12 3.49 -4.93 5.43
C ASN A 12 2.42 -5.77 4.71
N ILE A 13 1.98 -5.34 3.53
CA ILE A 13 0.96 -6.06 2.77
C ILE A 13 1.54 -7.35 2.18
N GLY A 14 2.70 -7.29 1.50
CA GLY A 14 3.30 -8.43 0.81
C GLY A 14 3.58 -9.61 1.74
N SER A 15 4.12 -9.36 2.94
CA SER A 15 4.40 -10.41 3.92
C SER A 15 3.12 -11.05 4.48
N SER A 16 2.06 -10.26 4.67
CA SER A 16 0.76 -10.77 5.10
C SER A 16 0.10 -11.61 3.99
N VAL A 17 0.12 -11.15 2.73
CA VAL A 17 -0.34 -11.92 1.56
C VAL A 17 0.41 -13.26 1.47
N ALA A 18 1.73 -13.22 1.59
CA ALA A 18 2.57 -14.42 1.47
C ALA A 18 2.22 -15.48 2.52
N ARG A 19 2.03 -15.07 3.78
CA ARG A 19 1.61 -15.99 4.86
C ARG A 19 0.22 -16.59 4.61
N GLN A 20 -0.74 -15.77 4.18
CA GLN A 20 -2.09 -16.22 3.90
C GLN A 20 -2.13 -17.21 2.72
N ILE A 21 -1.38 -16.91 1.65
CA ILE A 21 -1.28 -17.81 0.48
C ILE A 21 -0.66 -19.16 0.88
N ALA A 22 0.43 -19.14 1.65
CA ALA A 22 1.07 -20.35 2.13
C ALA A 22 0.15 -21.18 3.03
N SER A 23 -0.59 -20.55 3.94
CA SER A 23 -1.52 -21.24 4.84
C SER A 23 -2.69 -21.93 4.12
N HIS A 24 -2.97 -21.53 2.88
CA HIS A 24 -3.98 -22.14 2.01
C HIS A 24 -3.40 -23.12 0.97
N GLY A 25 -2.14 -23.51 1.13
CA GLY A 25 -1.52 -24.59 0.32
C GLY A 25 -1.05 -24.13 -1.07
N ALA A 26 -0.92 -22.83 -1.33
CA ALA A 26 -0.24 -22.33 -2.52
C ALA A 26 1.24 -22.01 -2.21
N THR A 27 2.09 -22.00 -3.22
CA THR A 27 3.51 -21.68 -3.09
C THR A 27 3.74 -20.20 -3.40
N PRO A 28 4.08 -19.35 -2.41
CA PRO A 28 4.45 -17.96 -2.67
C PRO A 28 5.87 -17.87 -3.23
N LEU A 29 6.03 -17.16 -4.35
CA LEU A 29 7.32 -16.71 -4.88
C LEU A 29 7.57 -15.32 -4.32
N LEU A 30 8.50 -15.20 -3.38
CA LEU A 30 8.75 -13.99 -2.58
C LEU A 30 9.78 -13.11 -3.27
N LEU A 31 9.36 -12.01 -3.92
CA LEU A 31 10.25 -11.08 -4.61
C LEU A 31 10.70 -9.96 -3.66
N GLY A 32 12.01 -9.74 -3.59
CA GLY A 32 12.60 -8.64 -2.81
C GLY A 32 14.09 -8.50 -3.05
N GLN A 33 14.69 -7.38 -2.64
CA GLN A 33 16.09 -7.08 -2.92
C GLN A 33 17.09 -7.71 -1.94
N ASN A 34 16.63 -8.22 -0.80
CA ASN A 34 17.50 -8.76 0.25
C ASN A 34 17.07 -10.17 0.65
N LEU A 35 17.90 -11.16 0.28
CA LEU A 35 17.62 -12.57 0.53
C LEU A 35 17.39 -12.85 2.02
N LYS A 36 18.25 -12.32 2.90
CA LYS A 36 18.12 -12.53 4.34
C LYS A 36 16.76 -12.06 4.85
N ARG A 37 16.29 -10.88 4.43
CA ARG A 37 14.98 -10.36 4.83
C ARG A 37 13.82 -11.19 4.29
N LEU A 38 13.98 -11.81 3.13
CA LEU A 38 13.00 -12.75 2.57
C LEU A 38 12.96 -14.05 3.40
N ASP A 39 14.11 -14.62 3.71
CA ASP A 39 14.23 -15.85 4.50
C ASP A 39 13.76 -15.63 5.95
N ASP A 40 14.02 -14.46 6.53
CA ASP A 40 13.57 -14.09 7.89
C ASP A 40 12.03 -13.97 7.99
N LEU A 41 11.28 -14.03 6.88
CA LEU A 41 9.82 -14.13 6.92
C LEU A 41 9.32 -15.50 7.42
N TYR A 42 10.16 -16.53 7.34
CA TYR A 42 9.86 -17.91 7.76
C TYR A 42 8.53 -18.43 7.21
N ILE A 43 8.29 -18.22 5.90
CA ILE A 43 7.06 -18.66 5.24
C ILE A 43 7.24 -20.09 4.73
N SER A 44 6.42 -21.00 5.23
CA SER A 44 6.41 -22.39 4.81
C SER A 44 6.13 -22.50 3.30
N GLU A 45 6.88 -23.36 2.61
CA GLU A 45 6.78 -23.56 1.15
C GLU A 45 7.03 -22.27 0.32
N GLY A 46 7.48 -21.18 0.95
CA GLY A 46 7.85 -19.95 0.27
C GLY A 46 9.20 -20.09 -0.44
N VAL A 47 9.30 -19.51 -1.63
CA VAL A 47 10.54 -19.45 -2.41
C VAL A 47 11.04 -18.02 -2.43
N SER A 48 12.16 -17.77 -1.74
CA SER A 48 12.81 -16.44 -1.73
C SER A 48 13.53 -16.19 -3.04
N ILE A 49 13.23 -15.09 -3.73
CA ILE A 49 13.81 -14.71 -5.01
C ILE A 49 14.32 -13.28 -4.92
N VAL A 50 15.64 -13.11 -5.09
CA VAL A 50 16.24 -11.77 -5.11
C VAL A 50 15.95 -11.13 -6.47
N ALA A 51 15.18 -10.04 -6.45
CA ALA A 51 14.86 -9.26 -7.63
C ALA A 51 14.63 -7.79 -7.28
N ASP A 52 15.15 -6.92 -8.12
CA ASP A 52 14.76 -5.52 -8.17
C ASP A 52 13.48 -5.39 -9.02
N ILE A 53 12.39 -5.00 -8.39
CA ILE A 53 11.07 -4.89 -9.06
C ILE A 53 11.02 -3.78 -10.12
N SER A 54 12.02 -2.90 -10.20
CA SER A 54 12.19 -1.92 -11.28
C SER A 54 13.03 -2.44 -12.44
N ASN A 55 13.58 -3.65 -12.33
CA ASN A 55 14.36 -4.30 -13.38
C ASN A 55 13.50 -5.35 -14.09
N THR A 56 13.12 -5.07 -15.31
CA THR A 56 12.21 -5.90 -16.11
C THR A 56 12.71 -7.34 -16.27
N GLU A 57 13.99 -7.54 -16.57
CA GLU A 57 14.54 -8.88 -16.78
C GLU A 57 14.52 -9.72 -15.51
N GLN A 58 14.87 -9.10 -14.36
CA GLN A 58 14.82 -9.77 -13.07
C GLN A 58 13.39 -10.13 -12.66
N VAL A 59 12.40 -9.25 -12.91
CA VAL A 59 11.01 -9.52 -12.60
C VAL A 59 10.45 -10.64 -13.48
N ILE A 60 10.77 -10.66 -14.77
CA ILE A 60 10.38 -11.75 -15.68
C ILE A 60 10.94 -13.07 -15.16
N ALA A 61 12.23 -13.15 -14.85
CA ALA A 61 12.85 -14.36 -14.33
C ALA A 61 12.27 -14.79 -12.97
N ALA A 62 12.02 -13.84 -12.06
CA ALA A 62 11.50 -14.11 -10.73
C ALA A 62 10.03 -14.57 -10.71
N THR A 63 9.28 -14.30 -11.77
CA THR A 63 7.86 -14.67 -11.88
C THR A 63 7.64 -15.87 -12.81
N GLU A 64 8.72 -16.55 -13.25
CA GLU A 64 8.61 -17.72 -14.11
C GLU A 64 7.79 -18.84 -13.46
N GLY A 65 6.79 -19.33 -14.19
CA GLY A 65 5.88 -20.38 -13.74
C GLY A 65 4.85 -19.92 -12.70
N ALA A 66 4.73 -18.62 -12.41
CA ALA A 66 3.64 -18.08 -11.59
C ALA A 66 2.31 -18.11 -12.34
N GLU A 67 1.25 -18.58 -11.67
CA GLU A 67 -0.12 -18.60 -12.20
C GLU A 67 -0.87 -17.29 -11.86
N ALA A 68 -0.42 -16.61 -10.81
CA ALA A 68 -0.96 -15.33 -10.40
C ALA A 68 0.14 -14.39 -9.88
N LEU A 69 -0.13 -13.09 -9.93
CA LEU A 69 0.78 -12.03 -9.49
C LEU A 69 0.06 -11.10 -8.50
N PHE A 70 0.66 -10.92 -7.33
CA PHE A 70 0.39 -9.78 -6.45
C PHE A 70 1.38 -8.68 -6.76
N TRP A 71 0.88 -7.49 -7.11
CA TRP A 71 1.72 -6.37 -7.52
C TRP A 71 1.46 -5.12 -6.71
N VAL A 72 2.51 -4.54 -6.17
CA VAL A 72 2.48 -3.28 -5.43
C VAL A 72 3.74 -2.48 -5.73
N VAL A 73 3.60 -1.18 -5.93
CA VAL A 73 4.74 -0.27 -6.03
C VAL A 73 5.08 0.24 -4.62
N PRO A 74 6.20 -0.17 -4.01
CA PRO A 74 6.59 0.34 -2.71
C PRO A 74 7.03 1.80 -2.81
N PRO A 75 6.74 2.63 -1.80
CA PRO A 75 7.26 3.99 -1.76
C PRO A 75 8.77 3.97 -1.57
N VAL A 76 9.50 4.64 -2.47
CA VAL A 76 10.95 4.81 -2.41
C VAL A 76 11.26 6.30 -2.51
N LEU A 77 11.77 6.90 -1.44
CA LEU A 77 11.95 8.35 -1.38
C LEU A 77 13.31 8.83 -1.92
N ASN A 78 14.30 7.96 -2.04
CA ASN A 78 15.65 8.27 -2.54
C ASN A 78 15.78 8.08 -4.05
N VAL A 79 14.77 8.49 -4.80
CA VAL A 79 14.73 8.48 -6.28
C VAL A 79 14.66 9.90 -6.82
N SER A 80 14.94 10.06 -8.12
CA SER A 80 14.84 11.36 -8.80
C SER A 80 13.38 11.82 -8.92
N SER A 81 12.45 10.89 -9.15
CA SER A 81 11.01 11.11 -9.32
C SER A 81 10.23 9.87 -8.94
N LEU A 82 9.14 10.06 -8.19
CA LEU A 82 8.19 8.99 -7.89
C LEU A 82 7.43 8.56 -9.16
N HIS A 83 7.10 9.48 -10.05
CA HIS A 83 6.48 9.16 -11.34
C HIS A 83 7.32 8.18 -12.15
N GLU A 84 8.63 8.48 -12.33
CA GLU A 84 9.54 7.59 -13.06
C GLU A 84 9.71 6.24 -12.36
N TRP A 85 9.73 6.23 -11.04
CA TRP A 85 9.78 5.00 -10.25
C TRP A 85 8.53 4.14 -10.47
N TYR A 86 7.33 4.73 -10.35
CA TYR A 86 6.08 4.04 -10.60
C TYR A 86 6.01 3.48 -12.02
N GLN A 87 6.44 4.27 -13.01
CA GLN A 87 6.46 3.84 -14.40
C GLN A 87 7.37 2.62 -14.61
N LYS A 88 8.62 2.67 -14.13
CA LYS A 88 9.56 1.55 -14.25
C LYS A 88 9.04 0.27 -13.61
N VAL A 89 8.50 0.38 -12.40
CA VAL A 89 7.93 -0.77 -11.69
C VAL A 89 6.69 -1.30 -12.42
N THR A 90 5.84 -0.42 -12.93
CA THR A 90 4.66 -0.81 -13.72
C THR A 90 5.07 -1.56 -15.00
N ASP A 91 6.03 -1.02 -15.76
CA ASP A 91 6.51 -1.62 -16.99
C ASP A 91 7.10 -3.02 -16.76
N ALA A 92 7.86 -3.20 -15.67
CA ALA A 92 8.40 -4.49 -15.29
C ALA A 92 7.31 -5.52 -14.96
N GLY A 93 6.28 -5.11 -14.22
CA GLY A 93 5.13 -5.98 -13.91
C GLY A 93 4.32 -6.37 -15.15
N VAL A 94 4.04 -5.40 -16.03
CA VAL A 94 3.35 -5.63 -17.31
C VAL A 94 4.13 -6.61 -18.19
N ALA A 95 5.45 -6.39 -18.34
CA ALA A 95 6.30 -7.27 -19.13
C ALA A 95 6.32 -8.71 -18.58
N ALA A 96 6.37 -8.86 -17.26
CA ALA A 96 6.33 -10.17 -16.61
C ALA A 96 4.99 -10.90 -16.87
N VAL A 97 3.87 -10.20 -16.80
CA VAL A 97 2.55 -10.79 -17.09
C VAL A 97 2.50 -11.29 -18.54
N ILE A 98 2.96 -10.48 -19.49
CA ILE A 98 2.98 -10.84 -20.91
C ILE A 98 3.90 -12.04 -21.17
N GLN A 99 5.15 -11.97 -20.71
CA GLN A 99 6.19 -12.94 -21.00
C GLN A 99 5.88 -14.31 -20.38
N ASN A 100 5.41 -14.32 -19.13
CA ASN A 100 5.12 -15.55 -18.39
C ASN A 100 3.65 -16.00 -18.52
N LYS A 101 2.84 -15.26 -19.30
CA LYS A 101 1.41 -15.57 -19.53
C LYS A 101 0.62 -15.70 -18.23
N ILE A 102 0.90 -14.81 -17.29
CA ILE A 102 0.19 -14.78 -16.00
C ILE A 102 -1.23 -14.30 -16.25
N ASN A 103 -2.22 -15.09 -15.91
CA ASN A 103 -3.60 -14.82 -16.27
C ASN A 103 -4.41 -14.14 -15.13
N ARG A 104 -3.81 -13.94 -13.97
CA ARG A 104 -4.47 -13.35 -12.80
C ARG A 104 -3.53 -12.38 -12.08
N VAL A 105 -3.95 -11.13 -11.95
CA VAL A 105 -3.17 -10.07 -11.32
C VAL A 105 -4.02 -9.35 -10.27
N VAL A 106 -3.49 -9.18 -9.07
CA VAL A 106 -4.05 -8.30 -8.05
C VAL A 106 -3.08 -7.17 -7.80
N LEU A 107 -3.51 -5.94 -8.09
CA LEU A 107 -2.74 -4.70 -7.89
C LEU A 107 -3.13 -4.06 -6.57
N VAL A 108 -2.17 -3.47 -5.86
CA VAL A 108 -2.45 -2.46 -4.83
C VAL A 108 -2.30 -1.08 -5.49
N SER A 109 -3.42 -0.44 -5.69
CA SER A 109 -3.57 0.90 -6.24
C SER A 109 -3.85 1.93 -5.13
N SER A 110 -4.69 2.90 -5.36
CA SER A 110 -5.09 3.93 -4.40
C SER A 110 -6.57 4.27 -4.53
N LEU A 111 -7.21 4.60 -3.43
CA LEU A 111 -8.55 5.21 -3.45
C LEU A 111 -8.51 6.47 -4.31
N GLY A 112 -9.48 6.63 -5.19
CA GLY A 112 -9.53 7.74 -6.14
C GLY A 112 -8.52 7.67 -7.29
N ALA A 113 -7.83 6.52 -7.50
CA ALA A 113 -6.86 6.36 -8.59
C ALA A 113 -7.43 6.80 -9.95
N SER A 114 -6.70 7.68 -10.61
CA SER A 114 -7.07 8.33 -11.86
C SER A 114 -5.80 8.83 -12.55
N SER A 115 -5.72 8.76 -13.86
CA SER A 115 -4.64 9.38 -14.65
C SER A 115 -4.73 10.91 -14.76
N SER A 116 -5.56 11.55 -13.93
CA SER A 116 -5.60 13.01 -13.84
C SER A 116 -4.28 13.56 -13.30
N PRO A 117 -3.76 14.67 -13.82
CA PRO A 117 -2.49 15.23 -13.35
C PRO A 117 -2.61 15.81 -11.92
N ASN A 118 -1.46 15.98 -11.27
CA ASN A 118 -1.31 16.69 -9.99
C ASN A 118 -2.02 16.06 -8.77
N LEU A 119 -2.22 14.73 -8.79
CA LEU A 119 -2.69 13.99 -7.63
C LEU A 119 -1.54 13.17 -6.97
N GLY A 120 -0.29 13.48 -7.31
CA GLY A 120 0.87 12.72 -6.83
C GLY A 120 0.77 11.23 -7.16
N THR A 121 1.04 10.36 -6.20
CA THR A 121 1.01 8.90 -6.42
C THR A 121 -0.38 8.34 -6.73
N VAL A 122 -1.45 9.07 -6.48
CA VAL A 122 -2.82 8.68 -6.91
C VAL A 122 -2.92 8.67 -8.42
N SER A 123 -2.30 9.67 -9.11
CA SER A 123 -2.19 9.67 -10.58
C SER A 123 -1.38 8.48 -11.08
N TYR A 124 -0.24 8.20 -10.45
CA TYR A 124 0.65 7.12 -10.88
C TYR A 124 0.03 5.74 -10.67
N CYS A 125 -0.80 5.58 -9.65
CA CYS A 125 -1.65 4.39 -9.48
C CYS A 125 -2.68 4.26 -10.61
N GLY A 126 -3.29 5.38 -11.04
CA GLY A 126 -4.20 5.39 -12.18
C GLY A 126 -3.51 4.99 -13.49
N ASP A 127 -2.30 5.49 -13.72
CA ASP A 127 -1.48 5.12 -14.89
C ASP A 127 -1.08 3.64 -14.85
N MET A 128 -0.73 3.12 -13.68
CA MET A 128 -0.47 1.69 -13.47
C MET A 128 -1.71 0.85 -13.81
N GLU A 129 -2.89 1.20 -13.28
CA GLU A 129 -4.14 0.51 -13.62
C GLU A 129 -4.37 0.51 -15.13
N ALA A 130 -4.23 1.67 -15.79
CA ALA A 130 -4.43 1.82 -17.23
C ALA A 130 -3.42 1.00 -18.06
N ALA A 131 -2.21 0.76 -17.55
CA ALA A 131 -1.23 -0.09 -18.21
C ALA A 131 -1.62 -1.57 -18.11
N PHE A 132 -2.03 -2.04 -16.92
CA PHE A 132 -2.47 -3.41 -16.72
C PHE A 132 -3.83 -3.70 -17.35
N ASP A 133 -4.72 -2.72 -17.48
CA ASP A 133 -6.02 -2.85 -18.16
C ASP A 133 -5.90 -3.14 -19.69
N LYS A 134 -4.69 -3.02 -20.26
CA LYS A 134 -4.43 -3.39 -21.67
C LYS A 134 -4.07 -4.85 -21.86
N LEU A 135 -3.89 -5.61 -20.78
CA LEU A 135 -3.45 -6.99 -20.84
C LEU A 135 -4.61 -7.96 -21.06
N ASP A 136 -4.34 -9.03 -21.75
CA ASP A 136 -5.23 -10.20 -21.82
C ASP A 136 -5.05 -11.07 -20.56
N ALA A 137 -5.40 -10.49 -19.41
CA ALA A 137 -5.33 -11.10 -18.11
C ALA A 137 -6.49 -10.61 -17.25
N ASN A 138 -6.88 -11.37 -16.22
CA ASN A 138 -7.83 -10.89 -15.23
C ASN A 138 -7.09 -10.01 -14.23
N VAL A 139 -7.45 -8.74 -14.16
CA VAL A 139 -6.79 -7.73 -13.33
C VAL A 139 -7.78 -7.17 -12.30
N LEU A 140 -7.43 -7.25 -11.03
CA LEU A 140 -8.14 -6.61 -9.94
C LEU A 140 -7.27 -5.51 -9.33
N ALA A 141 -7.68 -4.27 -9.42
CA ALA A 141 -7.07 -3.16 -8.70
C ALA A 141 -7.76 -2.95 -7.35
N LEU A 142 -7.07 -3.25 -6.27
CA LEU A 142 -7.47 -2.88 -4.92
C LEU A 142 -7.12 -1.41 -4.69
N ARG A 143 -8.08 -0.60 -4.32
CA ARG A 143 -7.95 0.84 -4.11
C ARG A 143 -8.13 1.18 -2.63
N PRO A 144 -7.08 0.98 -1.79
CA PRO A 144 -7.16 1.25 -0.37
C PRO A 144 -7.19 2.74 -0.05
N GLY A 145 -7.82 3.08 1.09
CA GLY A 145 -7.70 4.36 1.76
C GLY A 145 -6.34 4.54 2.45
N TYR A 146 -6.28 5.38 3.50
CA TYR A 146 -5.03 5.71 4.19
C TYR A 146 -4.60 4.60 5.16
N PHE A 147 -3.34 4.17 5.08
CA PHE A 147 -2.85 3.03 5.87
C PHE A 147 -2.70 3.41 7.35
N LEU A 148 -3.30 2.62 8.22
CA LEU A 148 -3.15 2.73 9.67
C LEU A 148 -1.68 2.57 10.12
N GLU A 149 -0.89 1.82 9.39
CA GLU A 149 0.54 1.60 9.65
C GLU A 149 1.36 2.89 9.65
N ASN A 150 0.86 3.98 9.06
CA ASN A 150 1.50 5.29 9.13
C ASN A 150 1.57 5.85 10.56
N PHE A 151 0.70 5.43 11.48
CA PHE A 151 0.84 5.74 12.90
C PHE A 151 2.05 5.04 13.54
N ILE A 152 2.42 3.85 13.08
CA ILE A 152 3.61 3.14 13.57
C ILE A 152 4.89 3.93 13.27
N LEU A 153 4.94 4.60 12.13
CA LEU A 153 6.08 5.47 11.78
C LEU A 153 6.27 6.64 12.76
N GLN A 154 5.20 7.01 13.47
CA GLN A 154 5.19 8.08 14.47
C GLN A 154 5.15 7.56 15.91
N ALA A 155 5.27 6.24 16.12
CA ALA A 155 5.14 5.61 17.44
C ALA A 155 6.08 6.22 18.49
N LYS A 156 7.31 6.56 18.11
CA LYS A 156 8.28 7.22 18.99
C LYS A 156 7.77 8.58 19.47
N ASP A 157 7.31 9.44 18.60
CA ASP A 157 6.83 10.78 18.97
C ASP A 157 5.52 10.70 19.78
N ILE A 158 4.65 9.76 19.44
CA ILE A 158 3.44 9.48 20.21
C ILE A 158 3.81 9.02 21.64
N ARG A 159 4.80 8.11 21.76
CA ARG A 159 5.25 7.60 23.06
C ARG A 159 5.98 8.66 23.89
N GLU A 160 6.92 9.39 23.29
CA GLU A 160 7.83 10.27 24.03
C GLU A 160 7.27 11.69 24.21
N LYS A 161 6.62 12.22 23.17
CA LYS A 161 6.12 13.61 23.17
C LYS A 161 4.60 13.71 23.34
N GLY A 162 3.87 12.61 23.16
CA GLY A 162 2.40 12.61 23.17
C GLY A 162 1.81 13.38 21.98
N ILE A 163 2.46 13.33 20.81
CA ILE A 163 1.99 14.01 19.59
C ILE A 163 2.11 13.10 18.37
N PHE A 164 1.24 13.34 17.39
CA PHE A 164 1.41 12.89 16.02
C PHE A 164 1.01 13.98 15.04
N THR A 165 1.48 13.88 13.79
CA THR A 165 1.36 14.96 12.82
C THR A 165 0.88 14.46 11.46
N PHE A 166 0.05 15.28 10.80
CA PHE A 166 -0.31 15.13 9.38
C PHE A 166 -0.50 16.54 8.77
N PRO A 167 -0.49 16.68 7.44
CA PRO A 167 -0.70 17.97 6.78
C PRO A 167 -2.18 18.32 6.54
N TYR A 168 -3.10 17.78 7.32
CA TYR A 168 -4.55 17.95 7.13
C TYR A 168 -5.17 18.66 8.33
N ASP A 169 -6.36 19.25 8.13
CA ASP A 169 -7.14 19.80 9.23
C ASP A 169 -7.56 18.70 10.22
N SER A 170 -7.73 19.07 11.48
CA SER A 170 -8.04 18.12 12.56
C SER A 170 -9.37 17.38 12.38
N ASP A 171 -10.30 17.98 11.66
CA ASP A 171 -11.64 17.47 11.33
C ASP A 171 -11.71 16.82 9.94
N HIS A 172 -10.56 16.74 9.22
CA HIS A 172 -10.49 16.04 7.95
C HIS A 172 -10.81 14.56 8.13
N ASP A 173 -11.79 14.09 7.37
CA ASP A 173 -12.37 12.75 7.48
C ASP A 173 -11.59 11.75 6.62
N ILE A 174 -10.87 10.83 7.26
CA ILE A 174 -9.92 9.94 6.58
C ILE A 174 -10.44 8.49 6.60
N PRO A 175 -10.56 7.85 5.42
CA PRO A 175 -10.90 6.41 5.32
C PRO A 175 -9.66 5.55 5.62
N PHE A 176 -9.32 5.40 6.90
CA PHE A 176 -8.20 4.55 7.32
C PHE A 176 -8.47 3.07 7.04
N ILE A 177 -7.41 2.31 6.77
CA ILE A 177 -7.47 0.88 6.53
C ILE A 177 -6.21 0.18 7.06
N SER A 178 -6.34 -1.04 7.58
CA SER A 178 -5.21 -1.89 7.94
C SER A 178 -4.61 -2.58 6.72
N SER A 179 -3.28 -2.70 6.67
CA SER A 179 -2.59 -3.49 5.65
C SER A 179 -2.97 -4.97 5.68
N ASP A 180 -3.41 -5.51 6.82
CA ASP A 180 -3.89 -6.90 6.92
C ASP A 180 -5.21 -7.09 6.19
N ASP A 181 -6.11 -6.11 6.25
CA ASP A 181 -7.39 -6.17 5.52
C ASP A 181 -7.17 -6.11 4.00
N ILE A 182 -6.17 -5.31 3.56
CA ILE A 182 -5.77 -5.28 2.15
C ILE A 182 -5.20 -6.63 1.73
N ALA A 183 -4.37 -7.24 2.57
CA ALA A 183 -3.78 -8.55 2.31
C ALA A 183 -4.83 -9.66 2.29
N GLU A 184 -5.84 -9.60 3.16
CA GLU A 184 -6.97 -10.53 3.17
C GLU A 184 -7.75 -10.45 1.86
N ALA A 185 -8.12 -9.24 1.43
CA ALA A 185 -8.79 -9.03 0.16
C ALA A 185 -7.94 -9.56 -1.01
N ALA A 186 -6.64 -9.22 -1.07
CA ALA A 186 -5.74 -9.69 -2.10
C ALA A 186 -5.67 -11.22 -2.15
N SER A 187 -5.47 -11.85 -1.00
CA SER A 187 -5.31 -13.32 -0.90
C SER A 187 -6.57 -14.06 -1.33
N ARG A 188 -7.75 -13.57 -0.98
CA ARG A 188 -9.05 -14.12 -1.39
C ARG A 188 -9.16 -14.22 -2.92
N TYR A 189 -8.82 -13.15 -3.62
CA TYR A 189 -8.87 -13.10 -5.08
C TYR A 189 -7.72 -13.85 -5.75
N LEU A 190 -6.52 -13.87 -5.16
CA LEU A 190 -5.39 -14.65 -5.68
C LEU A 190 -5.62 -16.17 -5.57
N LEU A 191 -6.27 -16.63 -4.49
CA LEU A 191 -6.44 -18.05 -4.20
C LEU A 191 -7.65 -18.67 -4.89
N GLY A 192 -8.80 -18.06 -4.86
CA GLY A 192 -9.99 -18.80 -5.23
C GLY A 192 -11.18 -18.05 -5.76
N GLU A 193 -11.43 -16.81 -5.37
CA GLU A 193 -12.59 -16.12 -5.93
C GLU A 193 -12.48 -16.00 -7.44
N THR A 194 -13.55 -16.40 -8.14
CA THR A 194 -13.59 -16.34 -9.60
C THR A 194 -14.06 -14.96 -10.03
N TRP A 195 -13.23 -14.27 -10.76
CA TRP A 195 -13.62 -13.09 -11.53
C TRP A 195 -13.00 -13.14 -12.91
N ALA A 196 -13.53 -12.38 -13.84
CA ALA A 196 -13.01 -12.26 -15.18
C ALA A 196 -13.01 -10.80 -15.61
N GLY A 197 -12.03 -10.43 -16.44
CA GLY A 197 -11.84 -9.07 -16.92
C GLY A 197 -11.14 -8.17 -15.91
N HIS A 198 -11.43 -6.87 -15.99
CA HIS A 198 -10.74 -5.83 -15.21
C HIS A 198 -11.70 -5.22 -14.18
N TRP A 199 -11.35 -5.39 -12.89
CA TRP A 199 -12.16 -4.91 -11.78
C TRP A 199 -11.39 -3.91 -10.93
N LYS A 200 -12.13 -2.99 -10.30
CA LYS A 200 -11.63 -2.02 -9.34
C LYS A 200 -12.45 -2.12 -8.07
N LEU A 201 -11.77 -2.36 -6.95
CA LEU A 201 -12.40 -2.52 -5.64
C LEU A 201 -11.83 -1.51 -4.66
N ASN A 202 -12.65 -0.56 -4.23
CA ASN A 202 -12.29 0.34 -3.15
C ASN A 202 -12.22 -0.43 -1.84
N LEU A 203 -11.24 -0.11 -0.98
CA LEU A 203 -11.10 -0.73 0.34
C LEU A 203 -10.91 0.36 1.40
N MET A 204 -11.76 0.35 2.41
CA MET A 204 -11.75 1.28 3.54
C MET A 204 -12.02 0.51 4.82
N GLY A 205 -11.43 0.89 5.92
CA GLY A 205 -11.77 0.34 7.22
C GLY A 205 -13.26 0.60 7.57
N PRO A 206 -13.76 0.15 8.70
CA PRO A 206 -15.21 0.16 8.98
C PRO A 206 -15.84 1.55 9.08
N GLU A 207 -15.04 2.57 9.33
CA GLU A 207 -15.48 3.96 9.48
C GLU A 207 -14.41 4.94 8.96
N ASN A 208 -14.81 6.16 8.65
CA ASN A 208 -13.87 7.26 8.51
C ASN A 208 -13.60 7.84 9.90
N ILE A 209 -12.38 8.33 10.13
CA ILE A 209 -11.96 8.86 11.42
C ILE A 209 -11.25 10.18 11.17
N THR A 210 -11.65 11.22 11.91
CA THR A 210 -10.93 12.49 11.90
C THR A 210 -9.63 12.40 12.72
N LEU A 211 -8.67 13.27 12.47
CA LEU A 211 -7.43 13.30 13.23
C LEU A 211 -7.65 13.68 14.70
N ALA A 212 -8.67 14.50 14.98
CA ALA A 212 -9.10 14.79 16.35
C ALA A 212 -9.66 13.54 17.06
N GLN A 213 -10.45 12.72 16.35
CA GLN A 213 -10.94 11.44 16.88
C GLN A 213 -9.78 10.44 17.08
N ALA A 214 -8.84 10.35 16.15
CA ALA A 214 -7.65 9.51 16.30
C ALA A 214 -6.83 9.90 17.54
N ALA A 215 -6.65 11.20 17.80
CA ALA A 215 -5.96 11.69 19.01
C ALA A 215 -6.70 11.28 20.30
N SER A 216 -8.02 11.38 20.33
CA SER A 216 -8.84 10.94 21.46
C SER A 216 -8.72 9.45 21.72
N ARG A 217 -8.84 8.62 20.66
CA ARG A 217 -8.75 7.14 20.74
C ARG A 217 -7.34 6.69 21.16
N LEU A 218 -6.28 7.30 20.61
CA LEU A 218 -4.89 7.07 21.04
C LEU A 218 -4.71 7.44 22.51
N SER A 219 -5.23 8.57 22.96
CA SER A 219 -5.15 8.99 24.36
C SER A 219 -5.80 7.99 25.30
N ALA A 220 -6.99 7.50 24.95
CA ALA A 220 -7.71 6.48 25.72
C ALA A 220 -6.90 5.17 25.79
N MET A 221 -6.38 4.71 24.66
CA MET A 221 -5.59 3.47 24.58
C MET A 221 -4.29 3.54 25.38
N MET A 222 -3.58 4.69 25.32
CA MET A 222 -2.29 4.86 25.99
C MET A 222 -2.39 5.29 27.46
N GLY A 223 -3.57 5.61 27.95
CA GLY A 223 -3.78 6.13 29.30
C GLY A 223 -3.09 7.47 29.57
N LYS A 224 -2.76 8.23 28.53
CA LYS A 224 -2.12 9.56 28.60
C LYS A 224 -2.57 10.45 27.44
N SER A 225 -2.42 11.77 27.61
CA SER A 225 -2.77 12.74 26.56
C SER A 225 -1.90 12.54 25.31
N VAL A 226 -2.55 12.32 24.16
CA VAL A 226 -1.97 12.37 22.83
C VAL A 226 -2.68 13.45 22.03
N LYS A 227 -1.93 14.33 21.39
CA LYS A 227 -2.46 15.46 20.63
C LYS A 227 -2.11 15.32 19.15
N TYR A 228 -3.04 15.69 18.32
CA TYR A 228 -2.77 15.94 16.92
C TYR A 228 -2.16 17.33 16.75
N VAL A 229 -1.15 17.46 15.90
CA VAL A 229 -0.52 18.71 15.48
C VAL A 229 -0.49 18.76 13.97
N GLN A 230 -1.19 19.74 13.39
CA GLN A 230 -1.19 19.94 11.94
C GLN A 230 0.18 20.47 11.49
N GLN A 231 0.73 19.88 10.46
CA GLN A 231 1.95 20.38 9.82
C GLN A 231 1.59 21.35 8.69
N SER A 232 2.30 22.47 8.64
CA SER A 232 2.29 23.34 7.49
C SER A 232 3.00 22.69 6.28
N GLY A 233 2.69 23.15 5.07
CA GLY A 233 3.39 22.67 3.88
C GLY A 233 4.91 22.93 3.91
N GLU A 234 5.36 23.99 4.58
CA GLU A 234 6.78 24.30 4.77
C GLU A 234 7.45 23.30 5.70
N GLU A 235 6.81 22.92 6.79
CA GLU A 235 7.31 21.89 7.73
C GLU A 235 7.39 20.51 7.05
N VAL A 236 6.38 20.15 6.26
CA VAL A 236 6.40 18.91 5.47
C VAL A 236 7.57 18.90 4.49
N LYS A 237 7.78 19.98 3.72
CA LYS A 237 8.91 20.09 2.78
C LYS A 237 10.25 20.02 3.52
N ALA A 238 10.39 20.69 4.64
CA ALA A 238 11.61 20.66 5.45
C ALA A 238 11.90 19.23 5.96
N GLN A 239 10.87 18.51 6.40
CA GLN A 239 11.00 17.12 6.83
C GLN A 239 11.43 16.21 5.67
N LEU A 240 10.77 16.30 4.52
CA LEU A 240 11.13 15.54 3.32
C LEU A 240 12.58 15.83 2.88
N SER A 241 12.98 17.11 2.87
CA SER A 241 14.35 17.51 2.57
C SER A 241 15.35 16.88 3.54
N SER A 242 15.02 16.82 4.84
CA SER A 242 15.89 16.20 5.86
C SER A 242 16.10 14.69 5.63
N TRP A 243 15.19 14.03 4.92
CA TRP A 243 15.30 12.62 4.50
C TRP A 243 16.08 12.44 3.19
N GLY A 244 16.60 13.54 2.62
CA GLY A 244 17.40 13.50 1.39
C GLY A 244 16.57 13.33 0.12
N THR A 245 15.28 13.65 0.14
CA THR A 245 14.44 13.58 -1.06
C THR A 245 14.80 14.67 -2.07
N SER A 246 14.68 14.38 -3.37
CA SER A 246 14.83 15.37 -4.43
C SER A 246 13.69 16.41 -4.37
N GLU A 247 13.92 17.62 -4.90
CA GLU A 247 12.87 18.65 -4.98
C GLU A 247 11.64 18.15 -5.76
N ARG A 248 11.87 17.33 -6.79
CA ARG A 248 10.79 16.72 -7.56
C ARG A 248 9.95 15.77 -6.73
N VAL A 249 10.56 14.88 -5.96
CA VAL A 249 9.85 13.98 -5.03
C VAL A 249 9.08 14.78 -3.97
N GLN A 250 9.67 15.87 -3.45
CA GLN A 250 8.96 16.75 -2.51
C GLN A 250 7.71 17.34 -3.15
N GLN A 251 7.79 17.85 -4.39
CA GLN A 251 6.63 18.39 -5.08
C GLN A 251 5.57 17.32 -5.36
N GLU A 252 5.98 16.15 -5.84
CA GLU A 252 5.07 15.01 -6.09
C GLU A 252 4.32 14.56 -4.82
N LEU A 253 4.97 14.61 -3.65
CA LEU A 253 4.33 14.33 -2.37
C LEU A 253 3.43 15.48 -1.89
N MET A 254 3.81 16.73 -2.16
CA MET A 254 2.94 17.88 -1.86
C MET A 254 1.66 17.84 -2.70
N ASP A 255 1.76 17.46 -3.98
CA ASP A 255 0.59 17.26 -4.84
C ASP A 255 -0.32 16.13 -4.29
N LEU A 256 0.29 15.03 -3.82
CA LEU A 256 -0.45 13.96 -3.15
C LEU A 256 -1.18 14.47 -1.91
N PHE A 257 -0.49 15.15 -1.00
CA PHE A 257 -1.11 15.64 0.24
C PHE A 257 -2.21 16.67 -0.04
N SER A 258 -2.02 17.53 -1.04
CA SER A 258 -3.05 18.47 -1.48
C SER A 258 -4.29 17.73 -1.99
N ALA A 259 -4.11 16.71 -2.84
CA ALA A 259 -5.22 15.93 -3.39
C ALA A 259 -5.98 15.15 -2.31
N LEU A 260 -5.26 14.53 -1.36
CA LEU A 260 -5.87 13.77 -0.26
C LEU A 260 -6.55 14.67 0.78
N GLY A 261 -6.10 15.92 0.91
CA GLY A 261 -6.71 16.93 1.79
C GLY A 261 -7.91 17.67 1.18
N ASP A 262 -8.14 17.53 -0.12
CA ASP A 262 -9.30 18.14 -0.78
C ASP A 262 -10.59 17.42 -0.37
N SER A 263 -11.58 18.19 0.08
CA SER A 263 -12.89 17.67 0.47
C SER A 263 -13.67 16.98 -0.68
N ASN A 264 -13.30 17.25 -1.93
CA ASN A 264 -13.82 16.59 -3.13
C ASN A 264 -12.80 15.61 -3.75
N GLY A 265 -11.69 15.38 -3.06
CA GLY A 265 -10.59 14.54 -3.52
C GLY A 265 -10.84 13.04 -3.34
N PRO A 266 -9.77 12.22 -3.41
CA PRO A 266 -9.87 10.77 -3.30
C PRO A 266 -10.62 10.26 -2.09
N TYR A 267 -10.52 10.95 -0.94
CA TYR A 267 -11.16 10.53 0.32
C TYR A 267 -12.65 10.88 0.40
N ALA A 268 -13.17 11.69 -0.54
CA ALA A 268 -14.60 11.90 -0.71
C ALA A 268 -15.32 10.71 -1.39
N THR A 269 -14.59 9.68 -1.79
CA THR A 269 -15.17 8.47 -2.40
C THR A 269 -16.20 7.84 -1.46
N PRO A 270 -17.46 7.63 -1.90
CA PRO A 270 -18.49 7.06 -1.04
C PRO A 270 -18.13 5.64 -0.57
N ARG A 271 -18.37 5.37 0.70
CA ARG A 271 -18.23 4.05 1.29
C ARG A 271 -19.37 3.15 0.83
N THR A 272 -19.04 1.94 0.40
CA THR A 272 -20.04 0.89 0.12
C THR A 272 -19.80 -0.31 1.06
N ILE A 273 -20.74 -1.24 1.09
CA ILE A 273 -20.60 -2.47 1.89
C ILE A 273 -19.39 -3.27 1.39
N GLU A 274 -19.22 -3.38 0.08
CA GLU A 274 -18.13 -4.14 -0.55
C GLU A 274 -16.76 -3.50 -0.31
N ALA A 275 -16.72 -2.16 -0.15
CA ALA A 275 -15.50 -1.42 0.13
C ALA A 275 -15.10 -1.48 1.62
N THR A 276 -16.01 -1.89 2.52
CA THR A 276 -15.81 -1.83 3.95
C THR A 276 -15.11 -3.10 4.46
N THR A 277 -14.00 -2.91 5.16
CA THR A 277 -13.25 -3.98 5.82
C THR A 277 -13.48 -4.00 7.34
N ALA A 278 -12.97 -5.02 8.03
CA ALA A 278 -13.40 -5.32 9.39
C ALA A 278 -12.55 -4.70 10.50
N THR A 279 -11.25 -4.41 10.25
CA THR A 279 -10.33 -4.00 11.31
C THR A 279 -10.60 -2.56 11.76
N THR A 280 -11.05 -2.39 13.02
CA THR A 280 -11.24 -1.07 13.61
C THR A 280 -9.91 -0.42 14.00
N PHE A 281 -9.94 0.88 14.24
CA PHE A 281 -8.76 1.62 14.70
C PHE A 281 -8.22 1.06 16.02
N GLU A 282 -9.11 0.74 16.98
CA GLU A 282 -8.76 0.16 18.27
C GLU A 282 -8.12 -1.23 18.11
N GLN A 283 -8.68 -2.07 17.26
CA GLN A 283 -8.11 -3.41 16.99
C GLN A 283 -6.72 -3.30 16.36
N PHE A 284 -6.50 -2.33 15.47
CA PHE A 284 -5.17 -2.05 14.92
C PHE A 284 -4.21 -1.57 16.02
N LEU A 285 -4.64 -0.63 16.88
CA LEU A 285 -3.82 -0.14 17.98
C LEU A 285 -3.39 -1.28 18.91
N GLU A 286 -4.31 -2.15 19.30
CA GLU A 286 -4.02 -3.30 20.18
C GLU A 286 -3.08 -4.31 19.54
N ARG A 287 -3.31 -4.67 18.28
CA ARG A 287 -2.60 -5.78 17.63
C ARG A 287 -1.22 -5.38 17.09
N LYS A 288 -1.05 -4.17 16.58
CA LYS A 288 0.16 -3.74 15.88
C LYS A 288 0.84 -2.53 16.52
N PHE A 289 0.08 -1.49 16.86
CA PHE A 289 0.67 -0.25 17.31
C PHE A 289 1.34 -0.38 18.69
N LEU A 290 0.65 -0.98 19.69
CA LEU A 290 1.22 -1.15 21.03
C LEU A 290 2.49 -2.01 21.04
N SER A 291 2.59 -3.00 20.15
CA SER A 291 3.80 -3.83 20.02
C SER A 291 4.97 -3.08 19.36
N SER A 292 4.73 -1.93 18.73
CA SER A 292 5.74 -1.07 18.10
C SER A 292 6.28 0.04 19.04
N LEU A 293 5.69 0.19 20.22
CA LEU A 293 6.09 1.16 21.24
C LEU A 293 7.27 0.62 22.08
#